data_5a8d053e35c50bbce07317ce957aa5c8
#
_entry.id   5a8d053e35c50bbce07317ce957aa5c8
#
_cell.length_a   1.000
_cell.length_b   1.000
_cell.length_c   1.000
_cell.angle_alpha   90.00
_cell.angle_beta   90.00
_cell.angle_gamma   90.00
#
_symmetry.space_group_name_H-M   'P 1'
#
loop_
_entity.id
_entity.type
_entity.pdbx_description
1 polymer ?
#
loop_
_entity_poly.entity_id
_entity_poly.type
_entity_poly.pdbx_seq_one_letter_code
_entity_poly.pdbx_strand_id
1 'polypeptide(L)'
;MSDPRVTSLEGELPDGLVDAVLAYEAALAADDVPALADAFVRAPTTLRGDASGLLVGHDAITGFRGRRGGTPPRGLAELHVRAVDAGTALVVTVNTPSRGGRGLVTQLWSLDEGVWRVRAAQVQAPAPALDARVWRVVGAPLVPPTGSGELDGLEIAVKDLFAIEGQRIGAGVPARLAEAAIETGTAPAVADLLEAGAAVRGLAQTDEFAYSIAGRNSGYGTPPNPAVPGAIPGGSSSGPATAVSLGQASVGLATDTAGSIRVPASYQGLWGLRTTHGAVPVAGLLPLAPSFDTVGWLTRDVLTLQRVARVGLARAEQHAPGRGVVTAPGLLAAADPAVQEAFARRVEALVADGALEEPESVVLPPVAEMFADFRTVQAAEAWAADGEWVSAHPGALAPDVQGRFDAASRLDEATVAAARERLAVHRAALDAALGDRVLLLPSASSPAPPLDASAERIDAVRTATLSMTCVAGIGGYPALSAPLLWVDGAPVGLCLVGPRGADLALLERAAAFGSPKHG
;
A
#
# COMPACT_ATOMS: atom_id res chain seq x y z
N MET A 1 39.92 -8.50 6.19
CA MET A 1 38.71 -9.24 6.65
C MET A 1 39.17 -10.18 7.73
N SER A 2 38.56 -10.21 8.92
CA SER A 2 38.79 -11.23 9.92
C SER A 2 38.30 -12.58 9.39
N ASP A 3 39.06 -13.67 9.65
CA ASP A 3 38.65 -15.01 9.26
C ASP A 3 37.31 -15.36 9.93
N PRO A 4 36.38 -15.98 9.18
CA PRO A 4 35.10 -16.38 9.74
C PRO A 4 35.28 -17.49 10.80
N ARG A 5 34.40 -17.50 11.78
CA ARG A 5 34.32 -18.63 12.71
C ARG A 5 33.72 -19.84 11.98
N VAL A 6 34.56 -20.85 11.70
CA VAL A 6 34.13 -22.09 11.03
C VAL A 6 33.72 -23.12 12.08
N THR A 7 32.53 -23.71 11.90
CA THR A 7 31.99 -24.74 12.80
C THR A 7 31.51 -25.94 11.98
N SER A 8 32.07 -27.13 12.23
CA SER A 8 31.44 -28.37 11.76
C SER A 8 30.32 -28.77 12.72
N LEU A 9 29.12 -29.01 12.17
CA LEU A 9 27.98 -29.45 12.97
C LEU A 9 27.91 -30.97 13.12
N GLU A 10 28.54 -31.71 12.18
CA GLU A 10 28.51 -33.17 12.16
C GLU A 10 29.68 -33.69 11.30
N GLY A 11 30.52 -34.54 11.88
CA GLY A 11 31.65 -35.13 11.21
C GLY A 11 32.84 -34.18 10.94
N GLU A 12 33.77 -34.63 10.12
CA GLU A 12 34.90 -33.83 9.66
C GLU A 12 34.49 -32.88 8.54
N LEU A 13 35.18 -31.74 8.45
CA LEU A 13 34.95 -30.79 7.34
C LEU A 13 35.38 -31.44 6.01
N PRO A 14 34.55 -31.43 4.98
CA PRO A 14 34.93 -31.94 3.65
C PRO A 14 36.11 -31.14 3.09
N ASP A 15 37.12 -31.85 2.57
CA ASP A 15 38.32 -31.25 1.98
C ASP A 15 37.98 -30.23 0.88
N GLY A 16 38.58 -29.04 0.94
CA GLY A 16 38.43 -27.97 -0.05
C GLY A 16 37.09 -27.23 -0.02
N LEU A 17 36.10 -27.66 0.77
CA LEU A 17 34.77 -27.00 0.79
C LEU A 17 34.86 -25.59 1.37
N VAL A 18 35.56 -25.40 2.48
CA VAL A 18 35.74 -24.09 3.13
C VAL A 18 36.40 -23.10 2.16
N ASP A 19 37.43 -23.53 1.45
CA ASP A 19 38.14 -22.72 0.45
C ASP A 19 37.23 -22.32 -0.69
N ALA A 20 36.35 -23.23 -1.17
CA ALA A 20 35.38 -22.95 -2.20
C ALA A 20 34.32 -21.91 -1.74
N VAL A 21 33.85 -21.99 -0.50
CA VAL A 21 32.94 -21.01 0.08
C VAL A 21 33.59 -19.64 0.19
N LEU A 22 34.86 -19.57 0.66
CA LEU A 22 35.59 -18.31 0.75
C LEU A 22 35.88 -17.70 -0.62
N ALA A 23 36.23 -18.54 -1.61
CA ALA A 23 36.39 -18.09 -3.01
C ALA A 23 35.09 -17.51 -3.59
N TYR A 24 33.94 -18.14 -3.32
CA TYR A 24 32.64 -17.63 -3.71
C TYR A 24 32.32 -16.26 -3.06
N GLU A 25 32.61 -16.09 -1.78
CA GLU A 25 32.42 -14.79 -1.10
C GLU A 25 33.38 -13.71 -1.62
N ALA A 26 34.62 -14.08 -1.97
CA ALA A 26 35.57 -13.18 -2.61
C ALA A 26 35.10 -12.74 -4.00
N ALA A 27 34.58 -13.67 -4.81
CA ALA A 27 33.98 -13.36 -6.11
C ALA A 27 32.75 -12.44 -5.98
N LEU A 28 31.93 -12.62 -4.94
CA LEU A 28 30.80 -11.70 -4.64
C LEU A 28 31.28 -10.30 -4.29
N ALA A 29 32.36 -10.17 -3.52
CA ALA A 29 32.91 -8.88 -3.13
C ALA A 29 33.56 -8.15 -4.31
N ALA A 30 34.13 -8.89 -5.25
CA ALA A 30 34.78 -8.36 -6.46
C ALA A 30 33.82 -8.14 -7.64
N ASP A 31 32.55 -8.55 -7.52
CA ASP A 31 31.57 -8.63 -8.62
C ASP A 31 32.10 -9.42 -9.84
N ASP A 32 32.86 -10.48 -9.56
CA ASP A 32 33.41 -11.36 -10.60
C ASP A 32 32.33 -12.29 -11.13
N VAL A 33 31.59 -11.80 -12.14
CA VAL A 33 30.45 -12.51 -12.74
C VAL A 33 30.85 -13.88 -13.32
N PRO A 34 31.99 -14.04 -14.04
CA PRO A 34 32.46 -15.36 -14.49
C PRO A 34 32.69 -16.34 -13.33
N ALA A 35 33.42 -15.94 -12.31
CA ALA A 35 33.68 -16.81 -11.14
C ALA A 35 32.39 -17.16 -10.38
N LEU A 36 31.47 -16.22 -10.29
CA LEU A 36 30.14 -16.45 -9.68
C LEU A 36 29.29 -17.42 -10.51
N ALA A 37 29.37 -17.41 -11.84
CA ALA A 37 28.70 -18.37 -12.68
C ALA A 37 29.31 -19.79 -12.52
N ASP A 38 30.63 -19.89 -12.48
CA ASP A 38 31.33 -21.17 -12.30
C ASP A 38 31.16 -21.79 -10.91
N ALA A 39 30.83 -20.97 -9.91
CA ALA A 39 30.52 -21.44 -8.56
C ALA A 39 29.20 -22.21 -8.45
N PHE A 40 28.32 -22.16 -9.47
CA PHE A 40 27.06 -22.90 -9.49
C PHE A 40 27.16 -24.12 -10.44
N VAL A 41 26.48 -25.21 -10.06
CA VAL A 41 26.36 -26.40 -10.92
C VAL A 41 25.67 -26.02 -12.21
N ARG A 42 26.25 -26.40 -13.36
CA ARG A 42 25.69 -26.14 -14.70
C ARG A 42 24.57 -27.11 -15.03
N ALA A 43 23.40 -26.92 -14.36
CA ALA A 43 22.24 -27.78 -14.57
C ALA A 43 20.92 -26.96 -14.65
N PRO A 44 19.91 -27.46 -15.36
CA PRO A 44 18.59 -26.81 -15.42
C PRO A 44 17.84 -26.87 -14.08
N THR A 45 18.30 -27.68 -13.13
CA THR A 45 17.70 -27.86 -11.80
C THR A 45 18.44 -27.10 -10.69
N THR A 46 19.46 -26.31 -11.03
CA THR A 46 20.16 -25.47 -10.05
C THR A 46 19.25 -24.35 -9.58
N LEU A 47 19.22 -24.09 -8.28
CA LEU A 47 18.27 -23.16 -7.67
C LEU A 47 18.98 -21.99 -6.98
N ARG A 48 18.38 -20.81 -7.06
CA ARG A 48 18.74 -19.68 -6.24
C ARG A 48 17.49 -18.86 -5.88
N GLY A 49 17.17 -18.79 -4.58
CA GLY A 49 16.07 -18.00 -4.04
C GLY A 49 16.54 -16.80 -3.21
N ASP A 50 15.76 -15.75 -3.22
CA ASP A 50 15.86 -14.62 -2.29
C ASP A 50 14.47 -13.96 -2.11
N ALA A 51 14.41 -12.79 -1.43
CA ALA A 51 13.16 -12.07 -1.20
C ALA A 51 12.43 -11.62 -2.49
N SER A 52 13.14 -11.57 -3.64
CA SER A 52 12.56 -11.20 -4.94
C SER A 52 12.03 -12.40 -5.73
N GLY A 53 12.25 -13.63 -5.27
CA GLY A 53 11.72 -14.84 -5.89
C GLY A 53 12.73 -15.97 -6.06
N LEU A 54 12.38 -16.94 -6.90
CA LEU A 54 13.15 -18.14 -7.18
C LEU A 54 13.66 -18.13 -8.64
N LEU A 55 14.96 -18.31 -8.80
CA LEU A 55 15.61 -18.57 -10.09
C LEU A 55 15.85 -20.07 -10.25
N VAL A 56 15.43 -20.64 -11.35
CA VAL A 56 15.59 -22.05 -11.69
C VAL A 56 16.45 -22.17 -12.95
N GLY A 57 17.51 -22.96 -12.83
CA GLY A 57 18.49 -23.20 -13.90
C GLY A 57 19.70 -22.25 -13.83
N HIS A 58 20.86 -22.79 -14.22
CA HIS A 58 22.15 -22.07 -14.23
C HIS A 58 22.09 -20.78 -15.07
N ASP A 59 21.45 -20.81 -16.26
CA ASP A 59 21.39 -19.67 -17.16
C ASP A 59 20.58 -18.50 -16.56
N ALA A 60 19.49 -18.81 -15.85
CA ALA A 60 18.68 -17.79 -15.16
C ALA A 60 19.50 -17.12 -14.03
N ILE A 61 20.29 -17.91 -13.29
CA ILE A 61 21.15 -17.44 -12.20
C ILE A 61 22.27 -16.56 -12.76
N THR A 62 22.93 -16.99 -13.83
CA THR A 62 24.00 -16.22 -14.49
C THR A 62 23.48 -14.91 -15.08
N GLY A 63 22.33 -14.96 -15.78
CA GLY A 63 21.69 -13.75 -16.31
C GLY A 63 21.29 -12.75 -15.23
N PHE A 64 20.82 -13.22 -14.08
CA PHE A 64 20.54 -12.37 -12.93
C PHE A 64 21.83 -11.69 -12.40
N ARG A 65 22.92 -12.43 -12.26
CA ARG A 65 24.21 -11.90 -11.80
C ARG A 65 24.74 -10.80 -12.70
N GLY A 66 24.69 -10.99 -14.01
CA GLY A 66 25.15 -9.99 -14.99
C GLY A 66 24.35 -8.69 -14.99
N ARG A 67 23.12 -8.66 -14.46
CA ARG A 67 22.28 -7.46 -14.39
C ARG A 67 22.26 -6.77 -13.03
N ARG A 68 22.78 -7.40 -11.99
CA ARG A 68 22.62 -6.91 -10.60
C ARG A 68 23.52 -5.74 -10.22
N GLY A 69 24.72 -5.61 -10.81
CA GLY A 69 25.66 -4.54 -10.49
C GLY A 69 26.32 -4.67 -9.11
N GLY A 70 26.71 -5.90 -8.75
CA GLY A 70 27.48 -6.19 -7.53
C GLY A 70 26.65 -6.44 -6.26
N THR A 71 27.35 -6.79 -5.20
CA THR A 71 26.77 -7.02 -3.87
C THR A 71 27.35 -6.00 -2.90
N PRO A 72 26.54 -5.34 -2.05
CA PRO A 72 27.06 -4.42 -1.04
C PRO A 72 28.15 -5.10 -0.19
N PRO A 73 29.20 -4.36 0.20
CA PRO A 73 30.28 -4.89 1.03
C PRO A 73 29.75 -5.54 2.31
N ARG A 74 30.23 -6.76 2.59
CA ARG A 74 29.86 -7.51 3.79
C ARG A 74 31.04 -8.31 4.32
N GLY A 75 31.05 -8.55 5.62
CA GLY A 75 31.94 -9.52 6.25
C GLY A 75 31.26 -10.88 6.38
N LEU A 76 32.01 -11.96 6.31
CA LEU A 76 31.59 -13.31 6.70
C LEU A 76 31.92 -13.50 8.18
N ALA A 77 30.90 -13.61 9.05
CA ALA A 77 31.10 -13.73 10.49
C ALA A 77 31.19 -15.20 10.93
N GLU A 78 30.30 -16.04 10.40
CA GLU A 78 30.22 -17.45 10.79
C GLU A 78 29.96 -18.32 9.55
N LEU A 79 30.56 -19.52 9.56
CA LEU A 79 30.39 -20.58 8.57
C LEU A 79 30.06 -21.87 9.30
N HIS A 80 28.88 -22.38 9.12
CA HIS A 80 28.42 -23.65 9.68
C HIS A 80 28.29 -24.68 8.56
N VAL A 81 28.95 -25.83 8.73
CA VAL A 81 28.97 -26.90 7.73
C VAL A 81 28.38 -28.17 8.34
N ARG A 82 27.46 -28.79 7.59
CA ARG A 82 26.98 -30.14 7.85
C ARG A 82 27.24 -31.00 6.62
N ALA A 83 28.16 -31.96 6.75
CA ALA A 83 28.37 -32.97 5.71
C ALA A 83 27.12 -33.85 5.62
N VAL A 84 26.57 -34.01 4.41
CA VAL A 84 25.43 -34.90 4.13
C VAL A 84 25.99 -36.28 3.71
N ASP A 85 26.98 -36.26 2.84
CA ASP A 85 27.75 -37.41 2.38
C ASP A 85 29.16 -36.97 1.92
N ALA A 86 29.97 -37.87 1.34
CA ALA A 86 31.34 -37.57 0.90
C ALA A 86 31.41 -36.50 -0.23
N GLY A 87 30.32 -36.23 -0.94
CA GLY A 87 30.28 -35.28 -2.04
C GLY A 87 29.20 -34.21 -1.92
N THR A 88 28.50 -34.13 -0.78
CA THR A 88 27.39 -33.19 -0.56
C THR A 88 27.47 -32.58 0.84
N ALA A 89 27.33 -31.26 0.93
CA ALA A 89 27.32 -30.55 2.20
C ALA A 89 26.28 -29.42 2.21
N LEU A 90 25.60 -29.26 3.34
CA LEU A 90 24.81 -28.09 3.66
C LEU A 90 25.68 -27.05 4.35
N VAL A 91 25.73 -25.86 3.81
CA VAL A 91 26.53 -24.74 4.36
C VAL A 91 25.55 -23.61 4.72
N VAL A 92 25.68 -23.13 5.95
CA VAL A 92 24.96 -21.92 6.39
C VAL A 92 25.98 -20.86 6.77
N THR A 93 25.93 -19.72 6.10
CA THR A 93 26.81 -18.58 6.42
C THR A 93 26.01 -17.47 7.09
N VAL A 94 26.63 -16.84 8.10
CA VAL A 94 26.15 -15.60 8.71
C VAL A 94 27.05 -14.47 8.22
N ASN A 95 26.47 -13.53 7.52
CA ASN A 95 27.19 -12.36 7.03
C ASN A 95 26.76 -11.07 7.73
N THR A 96 27.67 -10.10 7.80
CA THR A 96 27.49 -8.79 8.43
C THR A 96 27.69 -7.70 7.38
N PRO A 97 26.59 -7.18 6.78
CA PRO A 97 26.69 -6.07 5.84
C PRO A 97 27.27 -4.82 6.50
N SER A 98 27.99 -4.00 5.73
CA SER A 98 28.56 -2.74 6.19
C SER A 98 27.53 -1.74 6.72
N ARG A 99 26.26 -1.90 6.32
CA ARG A 99 25.12 -1.07 6.78
C ARG A 99 24.45 -1.60 8.04
N GLY A 100 25.01 -2.67 8.66
CA GLY A 100 24.48 -3.29 9.87
C GLY A 100 23.51 -4.45 9.61
N GLY A 101 23.14 -5.13 10.68
CA GLY A 101 22.30 -6.33 10.65
C GLY A 101 23.07 -7.60 10.38
N ARG A 102 22.36 -8.73 10.35
CA ARG A 102 22.91 -10.06 10.04
C ARG A 102 22.11 -10.68 8.89
N GLY A 103 22.80 -11.15 7.86
CA GLY A 103 22.21 -11.92 6.77
C GLY A 103 22.53 -13.40 6.91
N LEU A 104 21.63 -14.25 6.42
CA LEU A 104 21.83 -15.69 6.36
C LEU A 104 21.85 -16.14 4.91
N VAL A 105 22.77 -17.04 4.57
CA VAL A 105 22.76 -17.74 3.28
C VAL A 105 22.85 -19.23 3.56
N THR A 106 21.84 -19.96 3.10
CA THR A 106 21.83 -21.42 3.16
C THR A 106 22.12 -21.97 1.77
N GLN A 107 23.13 -22.83 1.65
CA GLN A 107 23.60 -23.38 0.40
C GLN A 107 23.76 -24.89 0.48
N LEU A 108 23.28 -25.59 -0.52
CA LEU A 108 23.64 -27.00 -0.77
C LEU A 108 24.79 -27.02 -1.76
N TRP A 109 25.93 -27.50 -1.33
CA TRP A 109 27.11 -27.68 -2.15
C TRP A 109 27.26 -29.14 -2.56
N SER A 110 27.74 -29.39 -3.75
CA SER A 110 28.04 -30.72 -4.24
C SER A 110 29.40 -30.73 -4.95
N LEU A 111 30.11 -31.85 -4.81
CA LEU A 111 31.38 -32.11 -5.51
C LEU A 111 31.01 -32.51 -6.95
N ASP A 112 31.27 -31.62 -7.88
CA ASP A 112 30.97 -31.77 -9.29
C ASP A 112 32.27 -31.79 -10.08
N GLU A 113 32.64 -32.96 -10.68
CA GLU A 113 33.91 -33.17 -11.37
C GLU A 113 35.14 -32.80 -10.49
N GLY A 114 35.09 -33.11 -9.19
CA GLY A 114 36.18 -32.82 -8.25
C GLY A 114 36.25 -31.38 -7.74
N VAL A 115 35.27 -30.54 -8.09
CA VAL A 115 35.17 -29.13 -7.66
C VAL A 115 33.86 -28.91 -6.89
N TRP A 116 33.94 -28.26 -5.73
CA TRP A 116 32.75 -27.88 -4.98
C TRP A 116 31.97 -26.78 -5.67
N ARG A 117 30.69 -27.02 -5.95
CA ARG A 117 29.76 -26.06 -6.56
C ARG A 117 28.43 -26.01 -5.85
N VAL A 118 27.77 -24.86 -5.89
CA VAL A 118 26.44 -24.63 -5.31
C VAL A 118 25.38 -25.27 -6.21
N ARG A 119 24.60 -26.18 -5.67
CA ARG A 119 23.43 -26.79 -6.32
C ARG A 119 22.15 -26.05 -5.99
N ALA A 120 22.04 -25.53 -4.79
CA ALA A 120 20.93 -24.67 -4.36
C ALA A 120 21.40 -23.61 -3.39
N ALA A 121 20.84 -22.41 -3.47
CA ALA A 121 21.11 -21.32 -2.53
C ALA A 121 19.82 -20.59 -2.17
N GLN A 122 19.63 -20.33 -0.87
CA GLN A 122 18.63 -19.42 -0.35
C GLN A 122 19.33 -18.26 0.35
N VAL A 123 19.07 -17.04 -0.10
CA VAL A 123 19.69 -15.83 0.43
C VAL A 123 18.65 -15.03 1.21
N GLN A 124 18.85 -14.91 2.51
CA GLN A 124 18.08 -14.04 3.37
C GLN A 124 18.93 -12.81 3.71
N ALA A 125 18.68 -11.71 3.04
CA ALA A 125 19.26 -10.43 3.43
C ALA A 125 18.80 -10.07 4.85
N PRO A 126 19.59 -9.27 5.62
CA PRO A 126 19.08 -8.68 6.85
C PRO A 126 17.76 -7.99 6.54
N ALA A 127 16.74 -8.30 7.32
CA ALA A 127 15.50 -7.51 7.22
C ALA A 127 15.90 -6.04 7.48
N PRO A 128 15.54 -5.10 6.60
CA PRO A 128 15.71 -3.69 6.94
C PRO A 128 14.99 -3.48 8.26
N ALA A 129 15.68 -2.93 9.25
CA ALA A 129 15.10 -2.67 10.57
C ALA A 129 13.86 -1.77 10.42
N LEU A 130 13.85 -0.91 9.39
CA LEU A 130 12.76 -0.01 9.03
C LEU A 130 12.92 0.41 7.55
N ASP A 131 11.90 0.21 6.73
CA ASP A 131 11.80 0.87 5.42
C ASP A 131 11.19 2.27 5.63
N ALA A 132 12.03 3.31 5.60
CA ALA A 132 11.61 4.68 5.84
C ALA A 132 10.63 5.23 4.79
N ARG A 133 10.47 4.55 3.65
CA ARG A 133 9.45 4.87 2.65
C ARG A 133 8.04 4.44 3.12
N VAL A 134 7.98 3.41 3.97
CA VAL A 134 6.73 2.84 4.51
C VAL A 134 6.45 3.37 5.91
N TRP A 135 7.48 3.37 6.77
CA TRP A 135 7.34 3.66 8.18
C TRP A 135 8.13 4.91 8.60
N ARG A 136 7.48 5.81 9.31
CA ARG A 136 8.15 6.90 10.01
C ARG A 136 8.80 6.40 11.30
N VAL A 137 8.06 5.63 12.06
CA VAL A 137 8.52 5.00 13.31
C VAL A 137 7.77 3.70 13.54
N VAL A 138 8.45 2.70 14.08
CA VAL A 138 7.86 1.43 14.52
C VAL A 138 8.28 1.09 15.93
N GLY A 139 7.47 0.25 16.59
CA GLY A 139 7.77 -0.37 17.88
C GLY A 139 7.43 -1.87 17.85
N ALA A 140 7.52 -2.53 19.00
CA ALA A 140 7.18 -3.94 19.13
C ALA A 140 6.26 -4.21 20.34
N PRO A 141 5.04 -3.62 20.39
CA PRO A 141 4.44 -2.56 19.56
C PRO A 141 4.94 -1.14 19.89
N LEU A 142 4.60 -0.14 19.04
CA LEU A 142 4.83 1.28 19.36
C LEU A 142 3.90 1.76 20.47
N VAL A 143 2.62 1.36 20.40
CA VAL A 143 1.64 1.58 21.46
C VAL A 143 0.94 0.25 21.74
N PRO A 144 1.00 -0.26 22.99
CA PRO A 144 0.30 -1.48 23.37
C PRO A 144 -1.22 -1.25 23.40
N PRO A 145 -2.02 -2.32 23.35
CA PRO A 145 -3.46 -2.24 23.59
C PRO A 145 -3.76 -1.62 24.96
N THR A 146 -4.86 -0.88 25.05
CA THR A 146 -5.37 -0.33 26.32
C THR A 146 -6.50 -1.17 26.91
N GLY A 147 -7.06 -2.09 26.12
CA GLY A 147 -8.08 -3.04 26.50
C GLY A 147 -7.90 -4.36 25.77
N SER A 148 -8.96 -5.16 25.74
CA SER A 148 -9.05 -6.43 25.00
C SER A 148 -10.44 -6.59 24.39
N GLY A 149 -10.53 -7.32 23.27
CA GLY A 149 -11.81 -7.50 22.59
C GLY A 149 -11.71 -8.05 21.18
N GLU A 150 -12.58 -7.55 20.31
CA GLU A 150 -12.72 -8.04 18.93
C GLU A 150 -11.42 -7.92 18.09
N LEU A 151 -10.52 -7.02 18.47
CA LEU A 151 -9.28 -6.76 17.72
C LEU A 151 -8.03 -7.35 18.38
N ASP A 152 -8.16 -8.21 19.39
CA ASP A 152 -7.01 -8.86 20.04
C ASP A 152 -6.08 -9.50 19.01
N GLY A 153 -4.79 -9.22 19.15
CA GLY A 153 -3.72 -9.74 18.30
C GLY A 153 -3.56 -9.04 16.94
N LEU A 154 -4.37 -8.03 16.62
CA LEU A 154 -4.18 -7.24 15.42
C LEU A 154 -3.18 -6.10 15.64
N GLU A 155 -2.32 -5.87 14.65
CA GLU A 155 -1.38 -4.76 14.61
C GLU A 155 -1.80 -3.73 13.55
N ILE A 156 -1.74 -2.45 13.93
CA ILE A 156 -2.20 -1.32 13.10
C ILE A 156 -1.02 -0.51 12.60
N ALA A 157 -0.98 -0.24 11.29
CA ALA A 157 -0.19 0.82 10.68
C ALA A 157 -1.03 2.10 10.65
N VAL A 158 -0.70 3.07 11.47
CA VAL A 158 -1.43 4.33 11.57
C VAL A 158 -0.82 5.35 10.61
N LYS A 159 -1.63 5.95 9.73
CA LYS A 159 -1.20 7.00 8.83
C LYS A 159 -0.65 8.20 9.61
N ASP A 160 0.46 8.79 9.18
CA ASP A 160 1.13 9.92 9.83
C ASP A 160 0.37 11.25 9.69
N LEU A 161 -0.92 11.19 9.96
CA LEU A 161 -1.86 12.31 10.10
C LEU A 161 -2.63 12.25 11.41
N PHE A 162 -2.56 11.13 12.15
CA PHE A 162 -3.29 10.95 13.40
C PHE A 162 -2.42 11.28 14.60
N ALA A 163 -2.97 12.05 15.53
CA ALA A 163 -2.36 12.27 16.82
C ALA A 163 -2.23 10.95 17.59
N ILE A 164 -1.04 10.69 18.10
CA ILE A 164 -0.74 9.66 19.09
C ILE A 164 0.08 10.31 20.18
N GLU A 165 -0.36 10.17 21.44
CA GLU A 165 0.32 10.74 22.59
C GLU A 165 1.82 10.41 22.59
N GLY A 166 2.65 11.43 22.80
CA GLY A 166 4.11 11.30 22.77
C GLY A 166 4.74 11.25 21.38
N GLN A 167 3.95 11.25 20.30
CA GLN A 167 4.41 11.30 18.92
C GLN A 167 4.20 12.68 18.29
N ARG A 168 4.71 12.88 17.09
CA ARG A 168 4.51 14.09 16.28
C ARG A 168 3.72 13.70 15.02
N ILE A 169 3.06 14.65 14.37
CA ILE A 169 2.43 14.47 13.06
C ILE A 169 3.34 15.10 12.00
N GLY A 170 3.93 14.28 11.14
CA GLY A 170 4.83 14.72 10.08
C GLY A 170 4.14 15.03 8.77
N ALA A 171 2.95 14.45 8.53
CA ALA A 171 2.15 14.63 7.31
C ALA A 171 2.92 14.33 6.01
N GLY A 172 3.88 13.38 6.05
CA GLY A 172 4.72 13.06 4.90
C GLY A 172 5.77 14.11 4.56
N VAL A 173 6.01 15.13 5.40
CA VAL A 173 6.91 16.25 5.12
C VAL A 173 8.02 16.32 6.17
N PRO A 174 9.31 16.05 5.80
CA PRO A 174 10.42 16.07 6.77
C PRO A 174 10.58 17.39 7.52
N ALA A 175 10.44 18.53 6.84
CA ALA A 175 10.55 19.85 7.46
C ALA A 175 9.45 20.08 8.52
N ARG A 176 8.20 19.67 8.20
CA ARG A 176 7.10 19.75 9.17
C ARG A 176 7.35 18.85 10.39
N LEU A 177 7.80 17.62 10.17
CA LEU A 177 8.11 16.70 11.28
C LEU A 177 9.15 17.28 12.24
N ALA A 178 10.16 17.98 11.71
CA ALA A 178 11.25 18.54 12.52
C ALA A 178 10.74 19.57 13.56
N GLU A 179 9.73 20.36 13.21
CA GLU A 179 9.18 21.43 14.04
C GLU A 179 7.82 21.14 14.69
N ALA A 180 7.14 20.04 14.25
CA ALA A 180 5.85 19.65 14.78
C ALA A 180 5.91 19.46 16.31
N ALA A 181 4.88 19.92 17.01
CA ALA A 181 4.73 19.69 18.44
C ALA A 181 4.56 18.18 18.74
N ILE A 182 4.92 17.77 19.94
CA ILE A 182 4.59 16.44 20.45
C ILE A 182 3.10 16.44 20.85
N GLU A 183 2.36 15.47 20.34
CA GLU A 183 0.95 15.31 20.65
C GLU A 183 0.76 14.91 22.13
N THR A 184 -0.20 15.55 22.78
CA THR A 184 -0.52 15.34 24.20
C THR A 184 -1.69 14.39 24.43
N GLY A 185 -2.28 13.87 23.35
CA GLY A 185 -3.37 12.91 23.37
C GLY A 185 -3.40 12.06 22.12
N THR A 186 -4.17 10.99 22.19
CA THR A 186 -4.36 10.06 21.07
C THR A 186 -5.73 10.31 20.42
N ALA A 187 -5.76 10.39 19.10
CA ALA A 187 -6.97 10.56 18.32
C ALA A 187 -8.01 9.47 18.66
N PRO A 188 -9.31 9.81 18.85
CA PRO A 188 -10.35 8.83 19.20
C PRO A 188 -10.42 7.64 18.23
N ALA A 189 -10.21 7.88 16.93
CA ALA A 189 -10.19 6.80 15.92
C ALA A 189 -9.06 5.78 16.14
N VAL A 190 -7.97 6.15 16.82
CA VAL A 190 -6.90 5.24 17.23
C VAL A 190 -7.23 4.62 18.58
N ALA A 191 -7.70 5.43 19.54
CA ALA A 191 -7.99 5.00 20.90
C ALA A 191 -9.06 3.91 20.96
N ASP A 192 -10.13 4.02 20.17
CA ASP A 192 -11.20 3.02 20.09
C ASP A 192 -10.65 1.64 19.64
N LEU A 193 -9.68 1.62 18.72
CA LEU A 193 -9.06 0.38 18.27
C LEU A 193 -8.11 -0.22 19.33
N LEU A 194 -7.38 0.62 20.06
CA LEU A 194 -6.52 0.19 21.17
C LEU A 194 -7.37 -0.39 22.32
N GLU A 195 -8.52 0.20 22.63
CA GLU A 195 -9.45 -0.28 23.65
C GLU A 195 -10.05 -1.63 23.27
N ALA A 196 -10.29 -1.87 21.97
CA ALA A 196 -10.77 -3.12 21.44
C ALA A 196 -9.70 -4.23 21.31
N GLY A 197 -8.48 -3.99 21.76
CA GLY A 197 -7.40 -4.99 21.83
C GLY A 197 -6.35 -4.93 20.73
N ALA A 198 -6.46 -4.01 19.77
CA ALA A 198 -5.41 -3.86 18.76
C ALA A 198 -4.19 -3.13 19.31
N ALA A 199 -3.01 -3.37 18.73
CA ALA A 199 -1.78 -2.65 19.03
C ALA A 199 -1.38 -1.73 17.88
N VAL A 200 -0.81 -0.57 18.15
CA VAL A 200 -0.17 0.24 17.11
C VAL A 200 1.23 -0.31 16.85
N ARG A 201 1.44 -0.86 15.65
CA ARG A 201 2.76 -1.29 15.18
C ARG A 201 3.67 -0.11 14.94
N GLY A 202 3.16 0.96 14.34
CA GLY A 202 3.92 2.16 14.03
C GLY A 202 3.10 3.21 13.30
N LEU A 203 3.75 4.36 13.07
CA LEU A 203 3.25 5.43 12.22
C LEU A 203 3.80 5.25 10.80
N ALA A 204 2.91 5.17 9.83
CA ALA A 204 3.23 4.89 8.44
C ALA A 204 3.16 6.16 7.58
N GLN A 205 4.05 6.26 6.60
CA GLN A 205 4.19 7.40 5.71
C GLN A 205 2.92 7.68 4.91
N THR A 206 2.78 8.92 4.48
CA THR A 206 1.71 9.41 3.62
C THR A 206 2.30 10.29 2.52
N ASP A 207 1.55 10.54 1.46
CA ASP A 207 1.90 11.59 0.50
C ASP A 207 1.87 12.94 1.24
N GLU A 208 2.65 13.91 0.78
CA GLU A 208 2.81 15.22 1.41
C GLU A 208 1.45 15.88 1.64
N PHE A 209 1.14 16.21 2.90
CA PHE A 209 -0.16 16.73 3.37
C PHE A 209 -1.38 15.92 2.90
N ALA A 210 -1.21 14.64 2.58
CA ALA A 210 -2.23 13.80 1.96
C ALA A 210 -2.80 14.34 0.62
N TYR A 211 -2.16 15.34 0.00
CA TYR A 211 -2.67 16.05 -1.18
C TYR A 211 -2.25 15.42 -2.51
N SER A 212 -2.12 14.12 -2.54
CA SER A 212 -1.86 13.29 -3.72
C SER A 212 -2.59 11.94 -3.60
N ILE A 213 -2.69 11.20 -4.70
CA ILE A 213 -3.15 9.80 -4.72
C ILE A 213 -2.13 8.86 -5.39
N ALA A 214 -0.93 9.35 -5.67
CA ALA A 214 0.09 8.58 -6.39
C ALA A 214 0.91 7.66 -5.47
N GLY A 215 1.01 7.99 -4.19
CA GLY A 215 1.89 7.30 -3.26
C GLY A 215 3.35 7.69 -3.44
N ARG A 216 3.62 8.83 -4.07
CA ARG A 216 4.95 9.39 -4.23
C ARG A 216 5.23 10.40 -3.13
N ASN A 217 6.43 10.35 -2.57
CA ASN A 217 6.89 11.30 -1.57
C ASN A 217 8.33 11.70 -1.88
N SER A 218 8.60 13.01 -2.00
CA SER A 218 9.92 13.52 -2.37
C SER A 218 10.93 13.43 -1.23
N GLY A 219 10.46 13.52 0.01
CA GLY A 219 11.30 13.51 1.20
C GLY A 219 11.67 12.11 1.69
N TYR A 220 10.72 11.17 1.63
CA TYR A 220 10.90 9.81 2.15
C TYR A 220 11.04 8.74 1.06
N GLY A 221 10.74 9.08 -0.19
CA GLY A 221 10.71 8.15 -1.31
C GLY A 221 9.36 7.44 -1.46
N THR A 222 9.22 6.70 -2.56
CA THR A 222 8.00 5.96 -2.90
C THR A 222 8.00 4.59 -2.24
N PRO A 223 6.98 4.24 -1.44
CA PRO A 223 6.84 2.88 -0.91
C PRO A 223 6.74 1.84 -2.03
N PRO A 224 7.21 0.61 -1.83
CA PRO A 224 7.04 -0.44 -2.82
C PRO A 224 5.55 -0.82 -2.97
N ASN A 225 5.19 -1.25 -4.18
CA ASN A 225 3.91 -1.93 -4.44
C ASN A 225 4.17 -3.44 -4.54
N PRO A 226 3.86 -4.24 -3.50
CA PRO A 226 4.14 -5.68 -3.54
C PRO A 226 3.26 -6.46 -4.52
N ALA A 227 2.06 -5.97 -4.83
CA ALA A 227 1.15 -6.62 -5.78
C ALA A 227 1.60 -6.43 -7.23
N VAL A 228 2.23 -5.26 -7.54
CA VAL A 228 2.74 -4.94 -8.87
C VAL A 228 4.14 -4.35 -8.73
N PRO A 229 5.20 -5.18 -8.60
CA PRO A 229 6.57 -4.71 -8.48
C PRO A 229 6.96 -3.77 -9.62
N GLY A 230 7.54 -2.62 -9.28
CA GLY A 230 7.91 -1.60 -10.26
C GLY A 230 6.80 -0.58 -10.59
N ALA A 231 5.62 -0.69 -9.96
CA ALA A 231 4.54 0.29 -10.06
C ALA A 231 4.42 1.16 -8.79
N ILE A 232 3.70 2.28 -8.90
CA ILE A 232 3.39 3.14 -7.75
C ILE A 232 2.40 2.44 -6.80
N PRO A 233 2.47 2.69 -5.47
CA PRO A 233 1.61 2.03 -4.50
C PRO A 233 0.19 2.61 -4.42
N GLY A 234 -0.03 3.79 -5.02
CA GLY A 234 -1.23 4.59 -4.74
C GLY A 234 -1.15 5.29 -3.38
N GLY A 235 -1.93 6.34 -3.23
CA GLY A 235 -1.91 7.24 -2.07
C GLY A 235 -3.27 7.91 -1.85
N SER A 236 -3.29 8.80 -0.88
CA SER A 236 -2.21 9.28 0.00
C SER A 236 -1.87 8.32 1.14
N SER A 237 -2.69 7.31 1.45
CA SER A 237 -2.41 6.31 2.49
C SER A 237 -1.42 5.23 2.00
N SER A 238 -0.32 5.68 1.36
CA SER A 238 0.69 4.83 0.72
C SER A 238 1.39 3.91 1.71
N GLY A 239 1.87 4.43 2.82
CA GLY A 239 2.54 3.67 3.88
C GLY A 239 1.64 2.64 4.55
N PRO A 240 0.44 3.01 5.06
CA PRO A 240 -0.49 2.04 5.63
C PRO A 240 -0.86 0.90 4.69
N ALA A 241 -1.15 1.22 3.42
CA ALA A 241 -1.48 0.21 2.41
C ALA A 241 -0.29 -0.74 2.16
N THR A 242 0.91 -0.18 1.98
CA THR A 242 2.12 -0.99 1.76
C THR A 242 2.47 -1.84 2.99
N ALA A 243 2.32 -1.31 4.21
CA ALA A 243 2.55 -2.09 5.43
C ALA A 243 1.61 -3.30 5.53
N VAL A 244 0.34 -3.12 5.16
CA VAL A 244 -0.66 -4.20 5.12
C VAL A 244 -0.35 -5.19 4.00
N SER A 245 -0.03 -4.71 2.80
CA SER A 245 0.29 -5.53 1.63
C SER A 245 1.54 -6.39 1.85
N LEU A 246 2.56 -5.84 2.55
CA LEU A 246 3.78 -6.57 2.96
C LEU A 246 3.56 -7.52 4.15
N GLY A 247 2.38 -7.55 4.77
CA GLY A 247 2.12 -8.35 5.96
C GLY A 247 2.80 -7.83 7.25
N GLN A 248 3.24 -6.57 7.24
CA GLN A 248 3.89 -5.92 8.39
C GLN A 248 2.89 -5.36 9.39
N ALA A 249 1.64 -5.22 8.98
CA ALA A 249 0.50 -4.88 9.82
C ALA A 249 -0.74 -5.64 9.35
N SER A 250 -1.72 -5.84 10.26
CA SER A 250 -3.00 -6.44 9.95
C SER A 250 -3.98 -5.44 9.34
N VAL A 251 -3.91 -4.20 9.81
CA VAL A 251 -4.83 -3.10 9.48
C VAL A 251 -4.02 -1.83 9.17
N GLY A 252 -4.38 -1.12 8.11
CA GLY A 252 -3.97 0.25 7.85
C GLY A 252 -5.07 1.20 8.28
N LEU A 253 -4.85 2.01 9.32
CA LEU A 253 -5.73 3.12 9.67
C LEU A 253 -5.36 4.32 8.79
N ALA A 254 -6.33 4.85 8.05
CA ALA A 254 -6.10 5.73 6.94
C ALA A 254 -7.19 6.81 6.79
N THR A 255 -7.03 7.69 5.81
CA THR A 255 -8.00 8.74 5.46
C THR A 255 -8.33 8.70 3.97
N ASP A 256 -9.56 9.08 3.62
CA ASP A 256 -10.00 9.22 2.24
C ASP A 256 -10.78 10.53 2.07
N THR A 257 -10.20 11.47 1.33
CA THR A 257 -10.86 12.71 0.93
C THR A 257 -11.49 12.54 -0.46
N ALA A 258 -10.69 12.01 -1.39
CA ALA A 258 -11.07 11.87 -2.80
C ALA A 258 -10.79 10.47 -3.38
N GLY A 259 -10.18 9.55 -2.59
CA GLY A 259 -9.76 8.23 -3.03
C GLY A 259 -8.58 7.67 -2.25
N SER A 260 -8.11 8.37 -1.20
CA SER A 260 -6.85 8.06 -0.52
C SER A 260 -6.84 6.75 0.30
N ILE A 261 -7.93 6.02 0.39
CA ILE A 261 -8.02 4.61 0.83
C ILE A 261 -8.26 3.72 -0.39
N ARG A 262 -9.23 4.09 -1.21
CA ARG A 262 -9.71 3.27 -2.33
C ARG A 262 -8.65 3.06 -3.42
N VAL A 263 -7.87 4.09 -3.74
CA VAL A 263 -6.81 4.02 -4.76
C VAL A 263 -5.67 3.11 -4.33
N PRO A 264 -5.01 3.28 -3.15
CA PRO A 264 -3.98 2.36 -2.73
C PRO A 264 -4.52 0.93 -2.47
N ALA A 265 -5.78 0.77 -2.04
CA ALA A 265 -6.42 -0.54 -1.98
C ALA A 265 -6.52 -1.19 -3.37
N SER A 266 -6.97 -0.43 -4.38
CA SER A 266 -7.06 -0.89 -5.77
C SER A 266 -5.71 -1.33 -6.32
N TYR A 267 -4.68 -0.51 -6.15
CA TYR A 267 -3.35 -0.75 -6.72
C TYR A 267 -2.56 -1.87 -6.05
N GLN A 268 -2.90 -2.19 -4.80
CA GLN A 268 -2.20 -3.21 -4.02
C GLN A 268 -3.04 -4.46 -3.72
N GLY A 269 -4.21 -4.60 -4.35
CA GLY A 269 -5.06 -5.77 -4.17
C GLY A 269 -5.59 -5.93 -2.75
N LEU A 270 -5.90 -4.83 -2.07
CA LEU A 270 -6.41 -4.79 -0.71
C LEU A 270 -7.91 -4.48 -0.67
N TRP A 271 -8.52 -4.82 0.44
CA TRP A 271 -9.82 -4.30 0.84
C TRP A 271 -9.63 -2.92 1.48
N GLY A 272 -10.42 -1.93 1.07
CA GLY A 272 -10.31 -0.58 1.61
C GLY A 272 -11.68 0.08 1.75
N LEU A 273 -12.03 0.50 2.97
CA LEU A 273 -13.29 1.16 3.28
C LEU A 273 -13.07 2.65 3.57
N ARG A 274 -13.60 3.51 2.69
CA ARG A 274 -13.95 4.89 3.01
C ARG A 274 -15.28 4.86 3.75
N THR A 275 -15.34 5.38 4.98
CA THR A 275 -16.60 5.40 5.75
C THR A 275 -17.53 6.53 5.31
N THR A 276 -18.79 6.47 5.71
CA THR A 276 -19.71 7.60 5.67
C THR A 276 -19.07 8.82 6.32
N HIS A 277 -19.16 9.97 5.68
CA HIS A 277 -18.60 11.22 6.20
C HIS A 277 -19.20 11.54 7.58
N GLY A 278 -18.33 11.77 8.56
CA GLY A 278 -18.71 12.03 9.95
C GLY A 278 -19.04 10.79 10.79
N ALA A 279 -19.05 9.58 10.22
CA ALA A 279 -19.32 8.34 10.97
C ALA A 279 -18.21 7.97 11.96
N VAL A 280 -16.96 8.26 11.62
CA VAL A 280 -15.79 8.08 12.50
C VAL A 280 -15.27 9.45 12.91
N PRO A 281 -14.96 9.69 14.21
CA PRO A 281 -14.45 10.97 14.69
C PRO A 281 -13.14 11.36 14.01
N VAL A 282 -13.02 12.62 13.63
CA VAL A 282 -11.81 13.22 13.02
C VAL A 282 -11.00 14.09 14.00
N ALA A 283 -11.37 14.13 15.28
CA ALA A 283 -10.59 14.82 16.30
C ALA A 283 -9.17 14.24 16.37
N GLY A 284 -8.15 15.09 16.46
CA GLY A 284 -6.75 14.66 16.44
C GLY A 284 -6.25 14.18 15.06
N LEU A 285 -6.99 14.48 13.99
CA LEU A 285 -6.56 14.26 12.61
C LEU A 285 -6.10 15.60 12.01
N LEU A 286 -4.92 15.61 11.37
CA LEU A 286 -4.53 16.72 10.51
C LEU A 286 -5.41 16.70 9.27
N PRO A 287 -6.23 17.72 9.01
CA PRO A 287 -7.17 17.70 7.90
C PRO A 287 -6.50 18.02 6.56
N LEU A 288 -7.08 17.52 5.46
CA LEU A 288 -6.81 18.03 4.11
C LEU A 288 -7.99 18.91 3.65
N ALA A 289 -9.21 18.36 3.69
CA ALA A 289 -10.43 19.05 3.31
C ALA A 289 -11.60 18.53 4.15
N PRO A 290 -11.91 19.19 5.28
CA PRO A 290 -12.88 18.73 6.28
C PRO A 290 -14.26 18.38 5.73
N SER A 291 -14.70 19.05 4.66
CA SER A 291 -15.99 18.74 4.00
C SER A 291 -16.04 17.35 3.35
N PHE A 292 -14.88 16.70 3.15
CA PHE A 292 -14.77 15.43 2.41
C PHE A 292 -13.97 14.37 3.14
N ASP A 293 -13.13 14.77 4.11
CA ASP A 293 -12.24 13.87 4.85
C ASP A 293 -13.03 12.82 5.62
N THR A 294 -12.62 11.57 5.48
CA THR A 294 -13.13 10.44 6.26
C THR A 294 -11.98 9.61 6.80
N VAL A 295 -12.19 9.00 7.95
CA VAL A 295 -11.33 7.94 8.47
C VAL A 295 -11.83 6.61 7.92
N GLY A 296 -10.93 5.66 7.72
CA GLY A 296 -11.29 4.30 7.33
C GLY A 296 -10.07 3.37 7.34
N TRP A 297 -10.22 2.20 6.77
CA TRP A 297 -9.27 1.11 6.98
C TRP A 297 -8.92 0.37 5.69
N LEU A 298 -7.73 -0.24 5.71
CA LEU A 298 -7.17 -1.12 4.69
C LEU A 298 -6.83 -2.47 5.33
N THR A 299 -7.18 -3.58 4.68
CA THR A 299 -6.84 -4.94 5.13
C THR A 299 -6.59 -5.87 3.94
N ARG A 300 -5.96 -7.03 4.20
CA ARG A 300 -5.79 -8.08 3.17
C ARG A 300 -7.04 -8.92 2.92
N ASP A 301 -7.93 -8.98 3.88
CA ASP A 301 -9.16 -9.78 3.82
C ASP A 301 -10.36 -9.03 4.37
N VAL A 302 -11.55 -9.40 3.90
CA VAL A 302 -12.80 -8.74 4.26
C VAL A 302 -13.20 -9.00 5.71
N LEU A 303 -12.85 -10.15 6.30
CA LEU A 303 -13.22 -10.50 7.67
C LEU A 303 -12.51 -9.60 8.67
N THR A 304 -11.21 -9.35 8.47
CA THR A 304 -10.45 -8.39 9.28
C THR A 304 -11.03 -6.98 9.09
N LEU A 305 -11.44 -6.59 7.88
CA LEU A 305 -12.07 -5.29 7.64
C LEU A 305 -13.42 -5.16 8.35
N GLN A 306 -14.24 -6.21 8.33
CA GLN A 306 -15.52 -6.26 9.09
C GLN A 306 -15.31 -6.09 10.59
N ARG A 307 -14.30 -6.77 11.17
CA ARG A 307 -13.98 -6.66 12.61
C ARG A 307 -13.61 -5.21 12.96
N VAL A 308 -12.67 -4.63 12.25
CA VAL A 308 -12.23 -3.25 12.54
C VAL A 308 -13.31 -2.22 12.28
N ALA A 309 -14.14 -2.41 11.23
CA ALA A 309 -15.23 -1.52 10.92
C ALA A 309 -16.34 -1.55 11.99
N ARG A 310 -16.69 -2.74 12.53
CA ARG A 310 -17.66 -2.83 13.65
C ARG A 310 -17.20 -2.04 14.87
N VAL A 311 -15.93 -2.11 15.22
CA VAL A 311 -15.38 -1.32 16.33
C VAL A 311 -15.38 0.18 16.01
N GLY A 312 -14.82 0.58 14.88
CA GLY A 312 -14.68 1.99 14.53
C GLY A 312 -16.01 2.70 14.23
N LEU A 313 -17.06 1.95 13.86
CA LEU A 313 -18.41 2.46 13.58
C LEU A 313 -19.42 2.18 14.69
N ALA A 314 -18.97 1.69 15.86
CA ALA A 314 -19.87 1.30 16.94
C ALA A 314 -20.80 2.43 17.44
N ARG A 315 -20.41 3.70 17.23
CA ARG A 315 -21.21 4.87 17.60
C ARG A 315 -22.00 5.47 16.43
N ALA A 316 -21.81 4.95 15.21
CA ALA A 316 -22.48 5.47 14.01
C ALA A 316 -23.78 4.70 13.73
N GLU A 317 -24.79 5.42 13.29
CA GLU A 317 -26.01 4.79 12.78
C GLU A 317 -25.69 3.98 11.51
N GLN A 318 -26.14 2.75 11.47
CA GLN A 318 -25.96 1.85 10.34
C GLN A 318 -27.32 1.47 9.73
N HIS A 319 -27.39 1.47 8.41
CA HIS A 319 -28.59 1.15 7.66
C HIS A 319 -28.28 0.10 6.59
N ALA A 320 -29.24 -0.74 6.27
CA ALA A 320 -29.13 -1.61 5.11
C ALA A 320 -29.50 -0.83 3.84
N PRO A 321 -28.67 -0.84 2.78
CA PRO A 321 -29.07 -0.31 1.49
C PRO A 321 -30.16 -1.16 0.89
N GLY A 322 -30.89 -0.62 -0.09
CA GLY A 322 -31.78 -1.40 -0.96
C GLY A 322 -31.01 -2.50 -1.71
N ARG A 323 -31.71 -3.47 -2.26
CA ARG A 323 -31.09 -4.54 -3.06
C ARG A 323 -30.57 -4.05 -4.40
N GLY A 324 -31.18 -3.01 -4.97
CA GLY A 324 -30.87 -2.48 -6.28
C GLY A 324 -29.42 -2.04 -6.43
N VAL A 325 -28.88 -2.29 -7.60
CA VAL A 325 -27.52 -1.93 -7.99
C VAL A 325 -27.59 -1.06 -9.23
N VAL A 326 -26.72 -0.06 -9.28
CA VAL A 326 -26.67 0.85 -10.44
C VAL A 326 -25.26 1.00 -10.96
N THR A 327 -25.14 1.30 -12.24
CA THR A 327 -23.92 1.77 -12.90
C THR A 327 -24.15 3.13 -13.51
N ALA A 328 -23.09 3.91 -13.67
CA ALA A 328 -23.14 5.23 -14.29
C ALA A 328 -22.16 5.29 -15.47
N PRO A 329 -22.61 5.13 -16.71
CA PRO A 329 -21.73 5.12 -17.89
C PRO A 329 -20.85 6.36 -18.01
N GLY A 330 -21.35 7.52 -17.59
CA GLY A 330 -20.58 8.77 -17.59
C GLY A 330 -19.36 8.75 -16.65
N LEU A 331 -19.41 7.98 -15.54
CA LEU A 331 -18.25 7.76 -14.68
C LEU A 331 -17.31 6.71 -15.28
N LEU A 332 -17.87 5.62 -15.80
CA LEU A 332 -17.07 4.52 -16.38
C LEU A 332 -16.26 4.98 -17.59
N ALA A 333 -16.74 5.95 -18.34
CA ALA A 333 -16.03 6.50 -19.50
C ALA A 333 -14.68 7.14 -19.14
N ALA A 334 -14.43 7.47 -17.89
CA ALA A 334 -13.14 7.99 -17.43
C ALA A 334 -12.08 6.89 -17.22
N ALA A 335 -12.48 5.63 -17.13
CA ALA A 335 -11.55 4.51 -16.95
C ALA A 335 -10.93 4.08 -18.28
N ASP A 336 -9.70 3.54 -18.21
CA ASP A 336 -9.04 2.93 -19.38
C ASP A 336 -9.91 1.79 -19.94
N PRO A 337 -9.94 1.56 -21.28
CA PRO A 337 -10.81 0.54 -21.89
C PRO A 337 -10.64 -0.87 -21.29
N ALA A 338 -9.43 -1.27 -20.96
CA ALA A 338 -9.18 -2.57 -20.33
C ALA A 338 -9.80 -2.69 -18.93
N VAL A 339 -9.88 -1.59 -18.17
CA VAL A 339 -10.56 -1.53 -16.87
C VAL A 339 -12.07 -1.60 -17.05
N GLN A 340 -12.62 -0.88 -18.05
CA GLN A 340 -14.04 -0.95 -18.37
C GLN A 340 -14.46 -2.38 -18.74
N GLU A 341 -13.66 -3.06 -19.56
CA GLU A 341 -13.91 -4.43 -19.97
C GLU A 341 -13.80 -5.42 -18.77
N ALA A 342 -12.78 -5.27 -17.91
CA ALA A 342 -12.65 -6.08 -16.72
C ALA A 342 -13.82 -5.87 -15.74
N PHE A 343 -14.28 -4.64 -15.61
CA PHE A 343 -15.46 -4.29 -14.82
C PHE A 343 -16.72 -4.95 -15.37
N ALA A 344 -16.99 -4.81 -16.68
CA ALA A 344 -18.16 -5.41 -17.34
C ALA A 344 -18.18 -6.92 -17.14
N ARG A 345 -17.07 -7.62 -17.46
CA ARG A 345 -16.94 -9.08 -17.26
C ARG A 345 -17.21 -9.50 -15.82
N ARG A 346 -16.70 -8.74 -14.83
CA ARG A 346 -16.91 -9.09 -13.42
C ARG A 346 -18.36 -8.90 -13.00
N VAL A 347 -19.00 -7.82 -13.41
CA VAL A 347 -20.41 -7.56 -13.13
C VAL A 347 -21.29 -8.65 -13.75
N GLU A 348 -21.07 -9.00 -15.03
CA GLU A 348 -21.76 -10.10 -15.70
C GLU A 348 -21.61 -11.43 -14.96
N ALA A 349 -20.37 -11.75 -14.51
CA ALA A 349 -20.12 -12.96 -13.73
C ALA A 349 -20.89 -12.97 -12.40
N LEU A 350 -20.91 -11.85 -11.67
CA LEU A 350 -21.62 -11.73 -10.40
C LEU A 350 -23.15 -11.88 -10.58
N VAL A 351 -23.68 -11.36 -11.68
CA VAL A 351 -25.10 -11.53 -12.05
C VAL A 351 -25.41 -12.98 -12.41
N ALA A 352 -24.57 -13.60 -13.23
CA ALA A 352 -24.72 -15.00 -13.63
C ALA A 352 -24.64 -15.97 -12.43
N ASP A 353 -23.78 -15.67 -11.45
CA ASP A 353 -23.66 -16.45 -10.20
C ASP A 353 -24.80 -16.16 -9.21
N GLY A 354 -25.72 -15.22 -9.50
CA GLY A 354 -26.80 -14.80 -8.61
C GLY A 354 -26.36 -14.01 -7.38
N ALA A 355 -25.09 -13.57 -7.35
CA ALA A 355 -24.54 -12.77 -6.27
C ALA A 355 -24.91 -11.28 -6.38
N LEU A 356 -25.34 -10.84 -7.56
CA LEU A 356 -25.72 -9.48 -7.87
C LEU A 356 -27.01 -9.47 -8.72
N GLU A 357 -27.92 -8.52 -8.44
CA GLU A 357 -29.02 -8.22 -9.36
C GLU A 357 -28.48 -7.51 -10.61
N GLU A 358 -29.19 -7.60 -11.76
CA GLU A 358 -28.82 -6.88 -12.97
C GLU A 358 -28.77 -5.37 -12.70
N PRO A 359 -27.61 -4.72 -12.91
CA PRO A 359 -27.47 -3.30 -12.59
C PRO A 359 -28.30 -2.41 -13.53
N GLU A 360 -29.04 -1.48 -12.97
CA GLU A 360 -29.68 -0.42 -13.74
C GLU A 360 -28.66 0.68 -14.12
N SER A 361 -28.85 1.28 -15.29
CA SER A 361 -28.04 2.44 -15.69
C SER A 361 -28.68 3.73 -15.17
N VAL A 362 -27.88 4.58 -14.51
CA VAL A 362 -28.32 5.89 -14.03
C VAL A 362 -27.53 7.02 -14.69
N VAL A 363 -28.21 8.15 -14.88
CA VAL A 363 -27.58 9.39 -15.34
C VAL A 363 -27.28 10.25 -14.12
N LEU A 364 -26.01 10.58 -13.92
CA LEU A 364 -25.54 11.50 -12.89
C LEU A 364 -25.36 12.91 -13.47
N PRO A 365 -25.23 13.94 -12.63
CA PRO A 365 -24.81 15.27 -13.09
C PRO A 365 -23.51 15.19 -13.90
N PRO A 366 -23.22 16.18 -14.77
CA PRO A 366 -22.01 16.16 -15.59
C PRO A 366 -20.74 15.97 -14.74
N VAL A 367 -20.03 14.88 -14.98
CA VAL A 367 -18.85 14.47 -14.16
C VAL A 367 -17.80 15.57 -14.11
N ALA A 368 -17.55 16.25 -15.23
CA ALA A 368 -16.57 17.33 -15.31
C ALA A 368 -16.92 18.52 -14.40
N GLU A 369 -18.21 18.87 -14.30
CA GLU A 369 -18.70 19.98 -13.45
C GLU A 369 -18.60 19.59 -11.97
N MET A 370 -19.09 18.40 -11.61
CA MET A 370 -18.97 17.86 -10.24
C MET A 370 -17.51 17.85 -9.78
N PHE A 371 -16.62 17.38 -10.63
CA PHE A 371 -15.20 17.27 -10.32
C PHE A 371 -14.52 18.65 -10.21
N ALA A 372 -14.86 19.59 -11.07
CA ALA A 372 -14.33 20.95 -11.01
C ALA A 372 -14.71 21.64 -9.69
N ASP A 373 -15.98 21.57 -9.29
CA ASP A 373 -16.46 22.16 -8.04
C ASP A 373 -15.87 21.47 -6.81
N PHE A 374 -15.79 20.12 -6.84
CA PHE A 374 -15.13 19.35 -5.80
C PHE A 374 -13.67 19.80 -5.61
N ARG A 375 -12.91 19.92 -6.71
CA ARG A 375 -11.51 20.36 -6.66
C ARG A 375 -11.36 21.77 -6.11
N THR A 376 -12.25 22.68 -6.46
CA THR A 376 -12.22 24.07 -6.01
C THR A 376 -12.41 24.14 -4.49
N VAL A 377 -13.42 23.44 -3.95
CA VAL A 377 -13.65 23.43 -2.50
C VAL A 377 -12.54 22.69 -1.76
N GLN A 378 -12.08 21.54 -2.27
CA GLN A 378 -10.96 20.80 -1.69
C GLN A 378 -9.70 21.67 -1.62
N ALA A 379 -9.36 22.38 -2.70
CA ALA A 379 -8.19 23.25 -2.75
C ALA A 379 -8.29 24.40 -1.75
N ALA A 380 -9.45 25.05 -1.65
CA ALA A 380 -9.68 26.12 -0.69
C ALA A 380 -9.52 25.64 0.77
N GLU A 381 -10.04 24.45 1.07
CA GLU A 381 -9.93 23.87 2.41
C GLU A 381 -8.50 23.40 2.73
N ALA A 382 -7.79 22.82 1.77
CA ALA A 382 -6.37 22.48 1.92
C ALA A 382 -5.50 23.72 2.19
N TRP A 383 -5.80 24.81 1.46
CA TRP A 383 -5.11 26.09 1.70
C TRP A 383 -5.43 26.67 3.08
N ALA A 384 -6.67 26.60 3.52
CA ALA A 384 -7.07 27.05 4.85
C ALA A 384 -6.41 26.24 5.98
N ALA A 385 -6.17 24.95 5.75
CA ALA A 385 -5.52 24.06 6.72
C ALA A 385 -4.01 24.26 6.82
N ASP A 386 -3.31 24.26 5.69
CA ASP A 386 -1.85 24.15 5.64
C ASP A 386 -1.16 25.30 4.89
N GLY A 387 -1.90 26.23 4.29
CA GLY A 387 -1.36 27.31 3.44
C GLY A 387 -0.39 28.25 4.15
N GLU A 388 -0.61 28.55 5.43
CA GLU A 388 0.30 29.36 6.25
C GLU A 388 1.66 28.66 6.37
N TRP A 389 1.65 27.37 6.73
CA TRP A 389 2.87 26.58 6.86
C TRP A 389 3.60 26.46 5.50
N VAL A 390 2.87 26.15 4.44
CA VAL A 390 3.44 26.02 3.09
C VAL A 390 4.08 27.35 2.62
N SER A 391 3.44 28.48 2.91
CA SER A 391 3.96 29.81 2.58
C SER A 391 5.26 30.12 3.32
N ALA A 392 5.39 29.66 4.57
CA ALA A 392 6.58 29.86 5.39
C ALA A 392 7.75 28.94 5.02
N HIS A 393 7.50 27.85 4.24
CA HIS A 393 8.49 26.81 3.92
C HIS A 393 8.64 26.58 2.41
N PRO A 394 9.06 27.58 1.63
CA PRO A 394 9.22 27.44 0.18
C PRO A 394 10.23 26.33 -0.16
N GLY A 395 9.86 25.43 -1.06
CA GLY A 395 10.70 24.29 -1.50
C GLY A 395 10.68 23.07 -0.58
N ALA A 396 9.85 23.06 0.45
CA ALA A 396 9.69 21.90 1.33
C ALA A 396 8.84 20.76 0.71
N LEU A 397 8.09 21.04 -0.35
CA LEU A 397 7.17 20.11 -1.00
C LEU A 397 7.66 19.71 -2.40
N ALA A 398 7.21 18.56 -2.88
CA ALA A 398 7.36 18.18 -4.27
C ALA A 398 6.69 19.20 -5.21
N PRO A 399 7.24 19.43 -6.40
CA PRO A 399 6.74 20.47 -7.32
C PRO A 399 5.25 20.34 -7.67
N ASP A 400 4.76 19.11 -7.77
CA ASP A 400 3.35 18.84 -8.10
C ASP A 400 2.40 19.12 -6.91
N VAL A 401 2.82 18.87 -5.68
CA VAL A 401 2.07 19.22 -4.47
C VAL A 401 2.13 20.73 -4.23
N GLN A 402 3.32 21.34 -4.35
CA GLN A 402 3.49 22.79 -4.27
C GLN A 402 2.59 23.50 -5.29
N GLY A 403 2.56 23.04 -6.54
CA GLY A 403 1.71 23.63 -7.58
C GLY A 403 0.21 23.58 -7.26
N ARG A 404 -0.26 22.55 -6.52
CA ARG A 404 -1.65 22.49 -6.04
C ARG A 404 -1.92 23.55 -4.96
N PHE A 405 -1.02 23.74 -4.01
CA PHE A 405 -1.14 24.80 -3.01
C PHE A 405 -1.03 26.20 -3.63
N ASP A 406 -0.13 26.39 -4.59
CA ASP A 406 0.00 27.65 -5.35
C ASP A 406 -1.27 27.99 -6.14
N ALA A 407 -1.95 26.99 -6.70
CA ALA A 407 -3.23 27.17 -7.36
C ALA A 407 -4.34 27.48 -6.32
N ALA A 408 -4.34 26.82 -5.19
CA ALA A 408 -5.29 27.02 -4.11
C ALA A 408 -5.21 28.42 -3.51
N SER A 409 -3.99 28.97 -3.35
CA SER A 409 -3.75 30.32 -2.80
C SER A 409 -4.36 31.47 -3.66
N ARG A 410 -4.69 31.18 -4.92
CA ARG A 410 -5.24 32.16 -5.88
C ARG A 410 -6.77 32.14 -5.96
N LEU A 411 -7.42 31.22 -5.24
CA LEU A 411 -8.88 31.13 -5.22
C LEU A 411 -9.46 32.27 -4.41
N ASP A 412 -10.37 33.02 -5.00
CA ASP A 412 -11.13 34.06 -4.29
C ASP A 412 -12.37 33.47 -3.60
N GLU A 413 -12.88 34.17 -2.59
CA GLU A 413 -14.04 33.75 -1.79
C GLU A 413 -15.29 33.55 -2.65
N ALA A 414 -15.51 34.37 -3.66
CA ALA A 414 -16.70 34.29 -4.50
C ALA A 414 -16.70 33.02 -5.34
N THR A 415 -15.55 32.64 -5.91
CA THR A 415 -15.34 31.39 -6.63
C THR A 415 -15.60 30.18 -5.74
N VAL A 416 -15.07 30.20 -4.51
CA VAL A 416 -15.24 29.11 -3.55
C VAL A 416 -16.71 29.01 -3.09
N ALA A 417 -17.35 30.12 -2.78
CA ALA A 417 -18.74 30.16 -2.37
C ALA A 417 -19.67 29.60 -3.48
N ALA A 418 -19.47 30.05 -4.71
CA ALA A 418 -20.23 29.52 -5.86
C ALA A 418 -20.02 28.03 -6.09
N ALA A 419 -18.77 27.52 -5.92
CA ALA A 419 -18.50 26.09 -5.99
C ALA A 419 -19.21 25.30 -4.89
N ARG A 420 -19.25 25.81 -3.65
CA ARG A 420 -19.99 25.18 -2.55
C ARG A 420 -21.49 25.10 -2.81
N GLU A 421 -22.08 26.16 -3.36
CA GLU A 421 -23.49 26.17 -3.74
C GLU A 421 -23.79 25.12 -4.81
N ARG A 422 -22.95 25.04 -5.86
CA ARG A 422 -23.11 24.01 -6.91
C ARG A 422 -22.89 22.60 -6.36
N LEU A 423 -21.94 22.39 -5.45
CA LEU A 423 -21.76 21.08 -4.79
C LEU A 423 -22.99 20.65 -3.99
N ALA A 424 -23.70 21.58 -3.35
CA ALA A 424 -24.97 21.25 -2.68
C ALA A 424 -26.03 20.78 -3.68
N VAL A 425 -26.11 21.41 -4.86
CA VAL A 425 -26.98 20.99 -5.94
C VAL A 425 -26.56 19.61 -6.47
N HIS A 426 -25.29 19.40 -6.72
CA HIS A 426 -24.77 18.10 -7.16
C HIS A 426 -25.06 17.00 -6.14
N ARG A 427 -24.88 17.27 -4.85
CA ARG A 427 -25.20 16.32 -3.77
C ARG A 427 -26.67 15.91 -3.80
N ALA A 428 -27.59 16.89 -3.89
CA ALA A 428 -29.02 16.60 -3.96
C ALA A 428 -29.37 15.76 -5.22
N ALA A 429 -28.76 16.07 -6.35
CA ALA A 429 -28.98 15.32 -7.59
C ALA A 429 -28.41 13.89 -7.51
N LEU A 430 -27.25 13.70 -6.85
CA LEU A 430 -26.68 12.37 -6.57
C LEU A 430 -27.60 11.57 -5.63
N ASP A 431 -28.09 12.19 -4.54
CA ASP A 431 -29.02 11.56 -3.61
C ASP A 431 -30.31 11.10 -4.34
N ALA A 432 -30.83 11.92 -5.24
CA ALA A 432 -32.01 11.58 -6.04
C ALA A 432 -31.73 10.47 -7.06
N ALA A 433 -30.58 10.50 -7.72
CA ALA A 433 -30.21 9.51 -8.74
C ALA A 433 -29.88 8.14 -8.14
N LEU A 434 -29.21 8.09 -7.00
CA LEU A 434 -28.77 6.85 -6.37
C LEU A 434 -29.85 6.27 -5.43
N GLY A 435 -30.55 7.10 -4.68
CA GLY A 435 -31.51 6.65 -3.67
C GLY A 435 -30.85 5.78 -2.61
N ASP A 436 -31.46 4.63 -2.36
CA ASP A 436 -30.93 3.59 -1.44
C ASP A 436 -30.10 2.50 -2.13
N ARG A 437 -29.84 2.66 -3.45
CA ARG A 437 -29.12 1.68 -4.27
C ARG A 437 -27.61 1.78 -4.12
N VAL A 438 -26.91 0.73 -4.50
CA VAL A 438 -25.45 0.67 -4.51
C VAL A 438 -24.92 0.97 -5.90
N LEU A 439 -24.10 2.01 -6.02
CA LEU A 439 -23.40 2.33 -7.27
C LEU A 439 -22.11 1.48 -7.37
N LEU A 440 -21.95 0.82 -8.51
CA LEU A 440 -20.73 0.06 -8.86
C LEU A 440 -19.88 0.86 -9.85
N LEU A 441 -18.58 0.90 -9.60
CA LEU A 441 -17.57 1.49 -10.49
C LEU A 441 -16.20 0.87 -10.21
N PRO A 442 -15.16 1.03 -11.07
CA PRO A 442 -13.79 0.75 -10.71
C PRO A 442 -13.28 1.71 -9.63
N SER A 443 -12.41 1.25 -8.72
CA SER A 443 -11.80 2.10 -7.68
C SER A 443 -10.71 3.03 -8.22
N ALA A 444 -10.18 2.74 -9.38
CA ALA A 444 -9.19 3.55 -10.10
C ALA A 444 -9.42 3.45 -11.62
N SER A 445 -9.00 4.47 -12.35
CA SER A 445 -9.18 4.53 -13.82
C SER A 445 -8.25 3.59 -14.59
N SER A 446 -7.16 3.14 -13.98
CA SER A 446 -6.18 2.21 -14.57
C SER A 446 -5.61 1.29 -13.50
N PRO A 447 -4.91 0.20 -13.86
CA PRO A 447 -3.95 -0.44 -12.96
C PRO A 447 -2.90 0.56 -12.48
N ALA A 448 -2.15 0.18 -11.44
CA ALA A 448 -1.08 1.01 -10.91
C ALA A 448 -0.07 1.41 -12.00
N PRO A 449 0.13 2.71 -12.27
CA PRO A 449 1.14 3.17 -13.22
C PRO A 449 2.55 2.74 -12.82
N PRO A 450 3.46 2.49 -13.79
CA PRO A 450 4.87 2.21 -13.51
C PRO A 450 5.55 3.37 -12.75
N LEU A 451 6.59 3.05 -11.97
CA LEU A 451 7.37 4.05 -11.21
C LEU A 451 8.03 5.10 -12.11
N ASP A 452 8.41 4.71 -13.32
CA ASP A 452 9.04 5.55 -14.34
C ASP A 452 8.05 6.23 -15.31
N ALA A 453 6.74 6.10 -15.06
CA ALA A 453 5.74 6.81 -15.85
C ALA A 453 5.95 8.32 -15.79
N SER A 454 5.73 8.99 -16.92
CA SER A 454 5.88 10.44 -17.02
C SER A 454 4.91 11.18 -16.07
N ALA A 455 5.27 12.41 -15.71
CA ALA A 455 4.43 13.25 -14.84
C ALA A 455 3.04 13.47 -15.45
N GLU A 456 2.99 13.66 -16.78
CA GLU A 456 1.75 13.85 -17.54
C GLU A 456 0.86 12.60 -17.46
N ARG A 457 1.44 11.39 -17.57
CA ARG A 457 0.66 10.13 -17.45
C ARG A 457 0.13 9.96 -16.02
N ILE A 458 0.94 10.23 -15.01
CA ILE A 458 0.52 10.18 -13.60
C ILE A 458 -0.63 11.17 -13.35
N ASP A 459 -0.53 12.41 -13.85
CA ASP A 459 -1.59 13.41 -13.66
C ASP A 459 -2.85 13.09 -14.44
N ALA A 460 -2.74 12.54 -15.63
CA ALA A 460 -3.88 12.06 -16.42
C ALA A 460 -4.64 10.94 -15.69
N VAL A 461 -3.93 9.91 -15.19
CA VAL A 461 -4.53 8.83 -14.40
C VAL A 461 -5.14 9.36 -13.11
N ARG A 462 -4.44 10.28 -12.42
CA ARG A 462 -4.95 10.94 -11.23
C ARG A 462 -6.27 11.67 -11.52
N THR A 463 -6.32 12.47 -12.54
CA THR A 463 -7.51 13.25 -12.93
C THR A 463 -8.67 12.34 -13.26
N ALA A 464 -8.47 11.32 -14.09
CA ALA A 464 -9.48 10.34 -14.45
C ALA A 464 -10.00 9.56 -13.22
N THR A 465 -9.10 9.10 -12.34
CA THR A 465 -9.47 8.39 -11.11
C THR A 465 -10.28 9.29 -10.17
N LEU A 466 -9.82 10.52 -9.93
CA LEU A 466 -10.50 11.45 -9.03
C LEU A 466 -11.87 11.86 -9.56
N SER A 467 -12.05 11.99 -10.87
CA SER A 467 -13.37 12.29 -11.47
C SER A 467 -14.41 11.21 -11.21
N MET A 468 -13.98 9.95 -11.07
CA MET A 468 -14.84 8.83 -10.67
C MET A 468 -15.07 8.78 -9.16
N THR A 469 -14.00 8.92 -8.39
CA THR A 469 -14.05 8.68 -6.94
C THR A 469 -14.60 9.84 -6.13
N CYS A 470 -14.65 11.07 -6.69
CA CYS A 470 -15.19 12.26 -6.02
C CYS A 470 -16.69 12.16 -5.69
N VAL A 471 -17.45 11.32 -6.40
CA VAL A 471 -18.88 11.08 -6.12
C VAL A 471 -19.12 10.71 -4.66
N ALA A 472 -18.29 9.82 -4.11
CA ALA A 472 -18.38 9.44 -2.69
C ALA A 472 -18.05 10.62 -1.76
N GLY A 473 -17.07 11.46 -2.14
CA GLY A 473 -16.73 12.69 -1.41
C GLY A 473 -17.86 13.70 -1.41
N ILE A 474 -18.39 14.04 -2.59
CA ILE A 474 -19.50 15.00 -2.77
C ILE A 474 -20.74 14.55 -2.00
N GLY A 475 -21.11 13.27 -2.13
CA GLY A 475 -22.28 12.71 -1.47
C GLY A 475 -22.07 12.46 0.04
N GLY A 476 -20.82 12.43 0.53
CA GLY A 476 -20.53 11.96 1.89
C GLY A 476 -20.83 10.47 2.07
N TYR A 477 -20.80 9.71 1.00
CA TYR A 477 -21.14 8.29 0.97
C TYR A 477 -19.99 7.39 1.45
N PRO A 478 -20.31 6.24 2.08
CA PRO A 478 -19.34 5.17 2.25
C PRO A 478 -18.99 4.54 0.90
N ALA A 479 -17.74 4.14 0.74
CA ALA A 479 -17.27 3.50 -0.47
C ALA A 479 -16.24 2.41 -0.14
N LEU A 480 -16.51 1.20 -0.60
CA LEU A 480 -15.67 0.02 -0.39
C LEU A 480 -14.94 -0.32 -1.68
N SER A 481 -13.61 -0.36 -1.65
CA SER A 481 -12.79 -0.97 -2.70
C SER A 481 -12.54 -2.44 -2.37
N ALA A 482 -13.01 -3.35 -3.21
CA ALA A 482 -12.80 -4.79 -3.08
C ALA A 482 -11.85 -5.28 -4.21
N PRO A 483 -10.84 -6.13 -3.94
CA PRO A 483 -9.86 -6.58 -4.92
C PRO A 483 -10.44 -7.66 -5.85
N LEU A 484 -11.40 -7.28 -6.69
CA LEU A 484 -12.22 -8.20 -7.49
C LEU A 484 -12.07 -8.02 -9.00
N LEU A 485 -11.27 -7.06 -9.46
CA LEU A 485 -10.95 -6.84 -10.87
C LEU A 485 -9.46 -7.05 -11.10
N TRP A 486 -9.11 -7.53 -12.30
CA TRP A 486 -7.74 -7.73 -12.74
C TRP A 486 -7.58 -7.32 -14.20
N VAL A 487 -6.49 -6.61 -14.49
CA VAL A 487 -6.10 -6.19 -15.83
C VAL A 487 -4.65 -6.56 -16.03
N ASP A 488 -4.35 -7.44 -16.97
CA ASP A 488 -2.99 -7.93 -17.30
C ASP A 488 -2.20 -8.40 -16.05
N GLY A 489 -2.87 -9.10 -15.14
CA GLY A 489 -2.26 -9.61 -13.90
C GLY A 489 -2.08 -8.55 -12.79
N ALA A 490 -2.46 -7.30 -13.02
CA ALA A 490 -2.46 -6.25 -12.00
C ALA A 490 -3.85 -6.09 -11.37
N PRO A 491 -3.95 -5.92 -10.04
CA PRO A 491 -5.23 -5.72 -9.39
C PRO A 491 -5.82 -4.35 -9.70
N VAL A 492 -7.14 -4.30 -9.78
CA VAL A 492 -7.98 -3.10 -9.76
C VAL A 492 -9.15 -3.37 -8.81
N GLY A 493 -9.52 -2.38 -8.00
CA GLY A 493 -10.65 -2.55 -7.08
C GLY A 493 -11.99 -2.43 -7.78
N LEU A 494 -12.94 -3.30 -7.44
CA LEU A 494 -14.37 -3.04 -7.64
C LEU A 494 -14.86 -2.15 -6.50
N CYS A 495 -15.35 -0.96 -6.80
CA CYS A 495 -15.87 -0.01 -5.83
C CYS A 495 -17.37 -0.14 -5.69
N LEU A 496 -17.85 -0.28 -4.44
CA LEU A 496 -19.25 -0.23 -4.06
C LEU A 496 -19.49 1.07 -3.30
N VAL A 497 -20.28 1.98 -3.83
CA VAL A 497 -20.69 3.22 -3.16
C VAL A 497 -22.14 3.05 -2.69
N GLY A 498 -22.37 3.12 -1.37
CA GLY A 498 -23.69 2.96 -0.77
C GLY A 498 -24.30 4.27 -0.26
N PRO A 499 -25.55 4.26 0.14
CA PRO A 499 -26.13 5.39 0.87
C PRO A 499 -25.41 5.59 2.21
N ARG A 500 -25.52 6.79 2.78
CA ARG A 500 -24.91 7.13 4.07
C ARG A 500 -25.41 6.16 5.15
N GLY A 501 -24.48 5.68 5.99
CA GLY A 501 -24.76 4.69 7.02
C GLY A 501 -24.83 3.23 6.54
N ALA A 502 -24.53 2.95 5.27
CA ALA A 502 -24.51 1.57 4.74
C ALA A 502 -23.14 0.87 4.85
N ASP A 503 -22.24 1.42 5.62
CA ASP A 503 -20.84 0.99 5.69
C ASP A 503 -20.67 -0.53 5.94
N LEU A 504 -21.28 -1.05 7.00
CA LEU A 504 -21.20 -2.47 7.35
C LEU A 504 -21.91 -3.37 6.34
N ALA A 505 -23.06 -2.92 5.82
CA ALA A 505 -23.81 -3.68 4.85
C ALA A 505 -23.09 -3.78 3.49
N LEU A 506 -22.29 -2.77 3.10
CA LEU A 506 -21.41 -2.87 1.92
C LEU A 506 -20.36 -3.96 2.08
N LEU A 507 -19.78 -4.10 3.29
CA LEU A 507 -18.82 -5.15 3.61
C LEU A 507 -19.45 -6.54 3.54
N GLU A 508 -20.65 -6.70 4.09
CA GLU A 508 -21.41 -7.96 4.05
C GLU A 508 -21.74 -8.34 2.61
N ARG A 509 -22.21 -7.37 1.81
CA ARG A 509 -22.55 -7.57 0.40
C ARG A 509 -21.33 -8.00 -0.42
N ALA A 510 -20.20 -7.30 -0.27
CA ALA A 510 -18.99 -7.60 -1.01
C ALA A 510 -18.34 -8.93 -0.58
N ALA A 511 -18.47 -9.33 0.69
CA ALA A 511 -18.01 -10.64 1.17
C ALA A 511 -18.73 -11.80 0.47
N ALA A 512 -19.99 -11.60 0.06
CA ALA A 512 -20.76 -12.59 -0.68
C ALA A 512 -20.30 -12.74 -2.15
N PHE A 513 -19.53 -11.79 -2.71
CA PHE A 513 -19.07 -11.85 -4.10
C PHE A 513 -17.96 -12.89 -4.33
N GLY A 514 -17.40 -13.49 -3.26
CA GLY A 514 -16.35 -14.49 -3.34
C GLY A 514 -15.03 -13.92 -3.92
N SER A 515 -13.94 -14.66 -3.70
CA SER A 515 -12.67 -14.33 -4.37
C SER A 515 -12.75 -14.69 -5.84
N PRO A 516 -12.19 -13.87 -6.76
CA PRO A 516 -12.11 -14.26 -8.15
C PRO A 516 -11.31 -15.57 -8.25
N LYS A 517 -11.86 -16.57 -8.96
CA LYS A 517 -11.08 -17.74 -9.35
C LYS A 517 -10.01 -17.22 -10.30
N HIS A 518 -8.74 -17.29 -9.90
CA HIS A 518 -7.62 -16.98 -10.76
C HIS A 518 -7.67 -17.96 -11.95
N GLY A 519 -8.02 -17.45 -13.14
CA GLY A 519 -7.96 -18.17 -14.40
C GLY A 519 -6.59 -18.06 -15.03
#